data_f7265da1a7c563ac76e0c693079e328e
#
_entry.id   f7265da1a7c563ac76e0c693079e328e
#
_cell.length_a   1.000
_cell.length_b   1.000
_cell.length_c   1.000
_cell.angle_alpha   90.00
_cell.angle_beta   90.00
_cell.angle_gamma   90.00
#
_symmetry.space_group_name_H-M   'P 1'
#
loop_
_entity.id
_entity.type
_entity.pdbx_description
1 polymer ?
#
loop_
_entity_poly.entity_id
_entity_poly.type
_entity_poly.pdbx_seq_one_letter_code
_entity_poly.pdbx_strand_id
1 'polypeptide(L)'
;MSMEIKRLDPLFNNENEYNKFIERHNKATVKKGDLATYTGNCYLGIDSGSTTTKAALVGEDGTLLYSYYSGNNGNPLATIIEAVKDIYKSLPADAKIVRSCSTGYGEALIKAALLLDEGEVETVAHYYAAAFFEPQVDCILDIGGQDMKCIKIKNQTVD
;
A
#
# COMPACT_ATOMS: atom_id res chain seq x y z
N MET A 1 -4.62 -25.99 -36.42
CA MET A 1 -3.62 -26.41 -35.42
C MET A 1 -4.16 -26.04 -34.06
N SER A 2 -4.60 -26.99 -33.25
CA SER A 2 -4.94 -26.74 -31.86
C SER A 2 -3.60 -26.62 -31.08
N MET A 3 -3.30 -25.46 -30.54
CA MET A 3 -2.19 -25.34 -29.61
C MET A 3 -2.56 -26.11 -28.33
N GLU A 4 -1.80 -27.17 -28.07
CA GLU A 4 -1.90 -27.90 -26.82
C GLU A 4 -1.32 -27.02 -25.70
N ILE A 5 -2.21 -26.45 -24.90
CA ILE A 5 -1.79 -25.61 -23.76
C ILE A 5 -1.29 -26.56 -22.68
N LYS A 6 0.01 -26.67 -22.52
CA LYS A 6 0.61 -27.40 -21.39
C LYS A 6 0.28 -26.65 -20.11
N ARG A 7 -0.55 -27.23 -19.27
CA ARG A 7 -0.84 -26.68 -17.94
C ARG A 7 0.41 -26.81 -17.06
N LEU A 8 0.66 -25.80 -16.27
CA LEU A 8 1.65 -25.88 -15.19
C LEU A 8 1.17 -26.85 -14.11
N ASP A 9 2.10 -27.44 -13.39
CA ASP A 9 1.78 -28.25 -12.23
C ASP A 9 1.03 -27.42 -11.18
N PRO A 10 0.16 -28.03 -10.36
CA PRO A 10 -0.51 -27.33 -9.26
C PRO A 10 0.51 -26.71 -8.32
N LEU A 11 0.21 -25.54 -7.79
CA LEU A 11 1.07 -24.86 -6.84
C LEU A 11 1.27 -25.67 -5.54
N PHE A 12 0.25 -26.41 -5.15
CA PHE A 12 0.23 -27.31 -4.00
C PHE A 12 -0.32 -28.67 -4.41
N ASN A 13 0.36 -29.75 -4.01
CA ASN A 13 -0.07 -31.13 -4.30
C ASN A 13 -1.06 -31.66 -3.27
N ASN A 14 -1.15 -31.04 -2.09
CA ASN A 14 -2.02 -31.44 -1.01
C ASN A 14 -2.27 -30.27 -0.03
N GLU A 15 -3.27 -30.47 0.83
CA GLU A 15 -3.67 -29.47 1.82
C GLU A 15 -2.56 -29.13 2.83
N ASN A 16 -1.69 -30.07 3.16
CA ASN A 16 -0.59 -29.82 4.09
C ASN A 16 0.44 -28.82 3.49
N GLU A 17 0.73 -28.90 2.20
CA GLU A 17 1.60 -27.93 1.53
C GLU A 17 0.95 -26.55 1.52
N TYR A 18 -0.33 -26.46 1.22
CA TYR A 18 -1.10 -25.23 1.29
C TYR A 18 -1.09 -24.62 2.69
N ASN A 19 -1.35 -25.42 3.73
CA ASN A 19 -1.36 -24.95 5.11
C ASN A 19 0.02 -24.46 5.57
N LYS A 20 1.11 -25.12 5.19
CA LYS A 20 2.47 -24.64 5.46
C LYS A 20 2.77 -23.31 4.77
N PHE A 21 2.29 -23.12 3.55
CA PHE A 21 2.40 -21.85 2.84
C PHE A 21 1.67 -20.74 3.57
N ILE A 22 0.40 -20.97 3.95
CA ILE A 22 -0.41 -19.99 4.70
C ILE A 22 0.23 -19.68 6.06
N GLU A 23 0.69 -20.69 6.80
CA GLU A 23 1.33 -20.52 8.10
C GLU A 23 2.61 -19.67 8.03
N ARG A 24 3.42 -19.88 6.98
CA ARG A 24 4.60 -19.06 6.70
C ARG A 24 4.23 -17.60 6.41
N HIS A 25 3.22 -17.36 5.57
CA HIS A 25 2.81 -16.01 5.17
C HIS A 25 2.11 -15.25 6.30
N ASN A 26 1.36 -15.95 7.15
CA ASN A 26 0.70 -15.33 8.30
C ASN A 26 1.67 -14.77 9.35
N LYS A 27 2.96 -15.14 9.29
CA LYS A 27 4.01 -14.56 10.14
C LYS A 27 4.45 -13.17 9.65
N ALA A 28 4.28 -12.88 8.35
CA ALA A 28 4.62 -11.60 7.75
C ALA A 28 3.44 -10.64 7.80
N THR A 29 3.16 -10.08 8.98
CA THR A 29 2.06 -9.14 9.21
C THR A 29 2.57 -7.79 9.66
N VAL A 30 1.84 -6.72 9.29
CA VAL A 30 2.09 -5.39 9.84
C VAL A 30 1.49 -5.27 11.25
N LYS A 31 2.14 -4.49 12.12
CA LYS A 31 1.56 -4.12 13.40
C LYS A 31 0.29 -3.31 13.16
N LYS A 32 -0.83 -3.74 13.72
CA LYS A 32 -2.12 -3.04 13.60
C LYS A 32 -2.52 -2.46 14.94
N GLY A 33 -3.09 -1.26 14.91
CA GLY A 33 -3.68 -0.57 16.06
C GLY A 33 -5.14 -0.26 15.82
N ASP A 34 -5.80 0.23 16.86
CA ASP A 34 -7.18 0.72 16.78
C ASP A 34 -7.17 2.24 16.70
N LEU A 35 -7.64 2.79 15.57
CA LEU A 35 -7.72 4.23 15.37
C LEU A 35 -8.60 4.91 16.43
N ALA A 36 -9.68 4.26 16.87
CA ALA A 36 -10.62 4.86 17.82
C ALA A 36 -10.01 5.15 19.20
N THR A 37 -8.92 4.46 19.55
CA THR A 37 -8.20 4.61 20.83
C THR A 37 -6.83 5.23 20.68
N TYR A 38 -6.43 5.58 19.45
CA TYR A 38 -5.11 6.14 19.17
C TYR A 38 -5.00 7.60 19.65
N THR A 39 -3.82 7.94 20.15
CA THR A 39 -3.46 9.31 20.54
C THR A 39 -2.10 9.68 19.96
N GLY A 40 -1.91 10.93 19.57
CA GLY A 40 -0.65 11.43 19.04
C GLY A 40 -0.66 11.67 17.53
N ASN A 41 0.52 11.79 16.95
CA ASN A 41 0.68 12.11 15.54
C ASN A 41 0.51 10.87 14.66
N CYS A 42 -0.12 11.05 13.50
CA CYS A 42 -0.21 10.03 12.47
C CYS A 42 0.02 10.61 11.07
N TYR A 43 0.25 9.74 10.12
CA TYR A 43 0.64 10.04 8.74
C TYR A 43 -0.33 9.39 7.77
N LEU A 44 -0.83 10.17 6.82
CA LEU A 44 -1.75 9.70 5.79
C LEU A 44 -0.99 9.43 4.48
N GLY A 45 -1.02 8.19 4.03
CA GLY A 45 -0.54 7.79 2.70
C GLY A 45 -1.69 7.43 1.78
N ILE A 46 -1.62 7.86 0.52
CA ILE A 46 -2.61 7.58 -0.51
C ILE A 46 -1.91 7.06 -1.76
N ASP A 47 -2.28 5.87 -2.21
CA ASP A 47 -1.87 5.34 -3.51
C ASP A 47 -3.07 5.39 -4.48
N SER A 48 -2.98 6.28 -5.45
CA SER A 48 -3.99 6.46 -6.50
C SER A 48 -3.54 5.79 -7.79
N GLY A 49 -3.74 4.48 -7.86
CA GLY A 49 -3.42 3.70 -9.05
C GLY A 49 -4.44 3.88 -10.19
N SER A 50 -4.14 3.30 -11.35
CA SER A 50 -5.01 3.35 -12.53
C SER A 50 -6.34 2.62 -12.34
N THR A 51 -6.36 1.53 -11.58
CA THR A 51 -7.54 0.67 -11.37
C THR A 51 -8.04 0.68 -9.94
N THR A 52 -7.16 0.89 -8.98
CA THR A 52 -7.46 0.81 -7.54
C THR A 52 -6.91 2.02 -6.81
N THR A 53 -7.59 2.40 -5.73
CA THR A 53 -7.15 3.44 -4.82
C THR A 53 -7.01 2.86 -3.42
N LYS A 54 -5.93 3.20 -2.74
CA LYS A 54 -5.63 2.75 -1.39
C LYS A 54 -5.34 3.97 -0.51
N ALA A 55 -5.69 3.86 0.77
CA ALA A 55 -5.27 4.81 1.79
C ALA A 55 -4.82 4.06 3.05
N ALA A 56 -3.81 4.58 3.70
CA ALA A 56 -3.32 4.07 4.97
C ALA A 56 -3.08 5.23 5.93
N LEU A 57 -3.51 5.06 7.18
CA LEU A 57 -3.14 5.94 8.28
C LEU A 57 -2.20 5.18 9.19
N VAL A 58 -1.02 5.75 9.44
CA VAL A 58 0.07 5.10 10.16
C VAL A 58 0.48 5.97 11.35
N GLY A 59 0.64 5.36 12.52
CA GLY A 59 1.15 6.02 13.71
C GLY A 59 2.67 6.27 13.66
N GLU A 60 3.21 7.06 14.58
CA GLU A 60 4.64 7.41 14.63
C GLU A 60 5.57 6.19 14.75
N ASP A 61 5.09 5.10 15.32
CA ASP A 61 5.84 3.84 15.48
C ASP A 61 5.65 2.85 14.32
N GLY A 62 5.04 3.27 13.22
CA GLY A 62 4.75 2.42 12.07
C GLY A 62 3.51 1.54 12.23
N THR A 63 2.73 1.71 13.30
CA THR A 63 1.47 0.95 13.51
C THR A 63 0.43 1.39 12.48
N LEU A 64 -0.13 0.43 11.73
CA LEU A 64 -1.24 0.67 10.80
C LEU A 64 -2.53 0.87 11.58
N LEU A 65 -3.08 2.08 11.56
CA LEU A 65 -4.28 2.48 12.30
C LEU A 65 -5.55 2.35 11.46
N TYR A 66 -5.43 2.58 10.15
CA TYR A 66 -6.53 2.48 9.20
C TYR A 66 -5.99 2.05 7.84
N SER A 67 -6.76 1.26 7.13
CA SER A 67 -6.45 0.88 5.74
C SER A 67 -7.73 0.85 4.90
N TYR A 68 -7.61 1.36 3.69
CA TYR A 68 -8.67 1.36 2.69
C TYR A 68 -8.12 0.81 1.38
N TYR A 69 -8.91 0.00 0.70
CA TYR A 69 -8.62 -0.53 -0.62
C TYR A 69 -9.92 -0.65 -1.42
N SER A 70 -9.99 -0.03 -2.58
CA SER A 70 -11.16 -0.12 -3.45
C SER A 70 -10.79 0.03 -4.92
N GLY A 71 -11.59 -0.58 -5.79
CA GLY A 71 -11.61 -0.24 -7.21
C GLY A 71 -12.08 1.21 -7.40
N ASN A 72 -11.42 1.95 -8.29
CA ASN A 72 -11.73 3.38 -8.50
C ASN A 72 -12.69 3.64 -9.66
N ASN A 73 -13.06 2.61 -10.44
CA ASN A 73 -13.98 2.73 -11.57
C ASN A 73 -13.67 3.93 -12.49
N GLY A 74 -12.39 4.27 -12.66
CA GLY A 74 -11.95 5.43 -13.43
C GLY A 74 -12.08 6.79 -12.73
N ASN A 75 -12.54 6.81 -11.46
CA ASN A 75 -12.65 8.05 -10.67
C ASN A 75 -11.95 7.91 -9.30
N PRO A 76 -10.61 7.95 -9.27
CA PRO A 76 -9.85 7.79 -8.04
C PRO A 76 -10.14 8.90 -7.02
N LEU A 77 -10.43 10.12 -7.47
CA LEU A 77 -10.69 11.24 -6.56
C LEU A 77 -11.98 11.01 -5.75
N ALA A 78 -13.07 10.60 -6.37
CA ALA A 78 -14.30 10.31 -5.65
C ALA A 78 -14.10 9.17 -4.64
N THR A 79 -13.35 8.14 -5.04
CA THR A 79 -13.05 6.98 -4.19
C THR A 79 -12.25 7.39 -2.95
N ILE A 80 -11.21 8.22 -3.10
CA ILE A 80 -10.38 8.63 -1.96
C ILE A 80 -11.09 9.61 -1.04
N ILE A 81 -11.97 10.47 -1.56
CA ILE A 81 -12.78 11.39 -0.74
C ILE A 81 -13.60 10.60 0.28
N GLU A 82 -14.19 9.47 -0.10
CA GLU A 82 -14.96 8.64 0.84
C GLU A 82 -14.06 8.03 1.93
N ALA A 83 -12.89 7.51 1.55
CA ALA A 83 -11.92 7.00 2.53
C ALA A 83 -11.46 8.08 3.52
N VAL A 84 -11.15 9.27 3.03
CA VAL A 84 -10.71 10.41 3.87
C VAL A 84 -11.83 10.85 4.81
N LYS A 85 -13.08 10.90 4.34
CA LYS A 85 -14.24 11.19 5.22
C LYS A 85 -14.38 10.16 6.33
N ASP A 86 -14.18 8.88 6.03
CA ASP A 86 -14.28 7.81 7.04
C ASP A 86 -13.12 7.89 8.06
N ILE A 87 -11.92 8.23 7.61
CA ILE A 87 -10.80 8.52 8.51
C ILE A 87 -11.17 9.65 9.48
N TYR A 88 -11.63 10.79 8.96
CA TYR A 88 -11.96 11.94 9.80
C TYR A 88 -13.15 11.70 10.74
N LYS A 89 -14.12 10.87 10.37
CA LYS A 89 -15.21 10.46 11.27
C LYS A 89 -14.72 9.61 12.44
N SER A 90 -13.66 8.82 12.21
CA SER A 90 -13.13 7.86 13.18
C SER A 90 -11.94 8.41 13.96
N LEU A 91 -11.38 9.56 13.53
CA LEU A 91 -10.19 10.15 14.12
C LEU A 91 -10.50 10.73 15.49
N PRO A 92 -9.87 10.26 16.59
CA PRO A 92 -10.07 10.82 17.92
C PRO A 92 -9.55 12.26 18.02
N ALA A 93 -10.10 13.02 18.98
CA ALA A 93 -9.68 14.41 19.22
C ALA A 93 -8.19 14.55 19.58
N ASP A 94 -7.62 13.53 20.22
CA ASP A 94 -6.22 13.48 20.64
C ASP A 94 -5.27 12.89 19.59
N ALA A 95 -5.79 12.52 18.39
CA ALA A 95 -5.01 12.08 17.25
C ALA A 95 -4.93 13.18 16.19
N LYS A 96 -3.76 13.36 15.58
CA LYS A 96 -3.54 14.40 14.58
C LYS A 96 -2.81 13.87 13.36
N ILE A 97 -3.37 14.06 12.17
CA ILE A 97 -2.66 13.86 10.91
C ILE A 97 -1.70 15.03 10.72
N VAL A 98 -0.40 14.77 10.80
CA VAL A 98 0.64 15.81 10.75
C VAL A 98 1.35 15.89 9.42
N ARG A 99 1.25 14.85 8.59
CA ARG A 99 1.75 14.79 7.23
C ARG A 99 0.87 13.90 6.37
N SER A 100 0.82 14.24 5.09
CA SER A 100 0.07 13.52 4.09
C SER A 100 0.84 13.44 2.78
N CYS A 101 0.79 12.29 2.12
CA CYS A 101 1.49 12.05 0.87
C CYS A 101 0.61 11.25 -0.10
N SER A 102 0.69 11.56 -1.39
CA SER A 102 0.09 10.76 -2.46
C SER A 102 1.16 10.17 -3.36
N THR A 103 0.84 9.01 -3.95
CA THR A 103 1.64 8.33 -4.96
C THR A 103 0.75 7.67 -6.01
N GLY A 104 1.35 7.03 -7.00
CA GLY A 104 0.66 6.34 -8.09
C GLY A 104 0.29 7.27 -9.25
N TYR A 105 -0.40 6.72 -10.24
CA TYR A 105 -0.76 7.43 -11.49
C TYR A 105 -1.55 8.73 -11.26
N GLY A 106 -2.41 8.76 -10.24
CA GLY A 106 -3.24 9.91 -9.87
C GLY A 106 -2.60 10.85 -8.85
N GLU A 107 -1.31 10.69 -8.54
CA GLU A 107 -0.59 11.41 -7.48
C GLU A 107 -0.85 12.92 -7.52
N ALA A 108 -0.54 13.59 -8.63
CA ALA A 108 -0.64 15.04 -8.74
C ALA A 108 -2.09 15.56 -8.60
N LEU A 109 -3.07 14.82 -9.15
CA LEU A 109 -4.48 15.14 -9.02
C LEU A 109 -4.94 15.08 -7.57
N ILE A 110 -4.60 14.00 -6.87
CA ILE A 110 -5.02 13.77 -5.48
C ILE A 110 -4.33 14.77 -4.55
N LYS A 111 -3.03 15.00 -4.73
CA LYS A 111 -2.29 16.03 -3.99
C LYS A 111 -2.94 17.40 -4.10
N ALA A 112 -3.24 17.84 -5.33
CA ALA A 112 -3.83 19.15 -5.56
C ALA A 112 -5.28 19.24 -5.02
N ALA A 113 -6.08 18.21 -5.23
CA ALA A 113 -7.49 18.22 -4.83
C ALA A 113 -7.69 18.16 -3.31
N LEU A 114 -6.86 17.41 -2.60
CA LEU A 114 -6.94 17.24 -1.14
C LEU A 114 -5.95 18.13 -0.37
N LEU A 115 -5.15 18.96 -1.06
CA LEU A 115 -4.13 19.84 -0.48
C LEU A 115 -3.15 19.05 0.40
N LEU A 116 -2.69 17.89 -0.12
CA LEU A 116 -1.72 17.07 0.59
C LEU A 116 -0.34 17.75 0.64
N ASP A 117 0.43 17.45 1.67
CA ASP A 117 1.77 18.04 1.86
C ASP A 117 2.73 17.64 0.74
N GLU A 118 2.72 16.36 0.36
CA GLU A 118 3.72 15.79 -0.55
C GLU A 118 3.08 14.90 -1.63
N GLY A 119 3.79 14.74 -2.73
CA GLY A 119 3.57 13.73 -3.75
C GLY A 119 4.88 13.02 -4.01
N GLU A 120 4.86 11.70 -4.10
CA GLU A 120 6.05 10.90 -4.27
C GLU A 120 5.94 9.97 -5.49
N VAL A 121 7.05 9.78 -6.17
CA VAL A 121 7.14 8.83 -7.28
C VAL A 121 6.90 7.40 -6.76
N GLU A 122 6.08 6.64 -7.46
CA GLU A 122 5.64 5.31 -7.04
C GLU A 122 6.79 4.36 -6.71
N THR A 123 7.86 4.33 -7.52
CA THR A 123 9.02 3.48 -7.27
C THR A 123 9.77 3.87 -5.99
N VAL A 124 9.82 5.14 -5.67
CA VAL A 124 10.44 5.66 -4.44
C VAL A 124 9.57 5.34 -3.24
N ALA A 125 8.25 5.50 -3.34
CA ALA A 125 7.31 5.12 -2.29
C ALA A 125 7.40 3.61 -1.97
N HIS A 126 7.49 2.75 -3.00
CA HIS A 126 7.71 1.31 -2.85
C HIS A 126 9.04 1.00 -2.15
N TYR A 127 10.11 1.72 -2.51
CA TYR A 127 11.40 1.54 -1.85
C TYR A 127 11.33 1.88 -0.35
N TYR A 128 10.78 3.02 0.02
CA TYR A 128 10.66 3.38 1.44
C TYR A 128 9.81 2.37 2.22
N ALA A 129 8.72 1.90 1.64
CA ALA A 129 7.88 0.89 2.26
C ALA A 129 8.63 -0.44 2.45
N ALA A 130 9.36 -0.90 1.43
CA ALA A 130 10.16 -2.13 1.51
C ALA A 130 11.30 -2.00 2.52
N ALA A 131 12.04 -0.88 2.50
CA ALA A 131 13.16 -0.62 3.40
C ALA A 131 12.73 -0.49 4.87
N PHE A 132 11.49 -0.10 5.15
CA PHE A 132 10.94 -0.09 6.50
C PHE A 132 10.89 -1.49 7.11
N PHE A 133 10.57 -2.52 6.31
CA PHE A 133 10.51 -3.92 6.75
C PHE A 133 11.85 -4.66 6.57
N GLU A 134 12.57 -4.36 5.50
CA GLU A 134 13.86 -4.96 5.15
C GLU A 134 14.86 -3.85 4.75
N PRO A 135 15.60 -3.29 5.71
CA PRO A 135 16.52 -2.18 5.46
C PRO A 135 17.63 -2.46 4.43
N GLN A 136 17.90 -3.75 4.17
CA GLN A 136 18.91 -4.18 3.21
C GLN A 136 18.30 -4.62 1.87
N VAL A 137 17.05 -4.25 1.58
CA VAL A 137 16.41 -4.57 0.30
C VAL A 137 17.25 -4.04 -0.86
N ASP A 138 17.52 -4.89 -1.84
CA ASP A 138 18.30 -4.57 -3.05
C ASP A 138 17.49 -4.71 -4.35
N CYS A 139 16.34 -5.38 -4.28
CA CYS A 139 15.44 -5.58 -5.41
C CYS A 139 13.99 -5.69 -4.95
N ILE A 140 13.10 -4.97 -5.63
CA ILE A 140 11.65 -5.04 -5.42
C ILE A 140 11.00 -5.48 -6.74
N LEU A 141 10.21 -6.53 -6.69
CA LEU A 141 9.33 -6.93 -7.77
C LEU A 141 7.92 -6.42 -7.48
N ASP A 142 7.57 -5.31 -8.09
CA ASP A 142 6.22 -4.74 -8.03
C ASP A 142 5.35 -5.37 -9.12
N ILE A 143 4.26 -6.00 -8.72
CA ILE A 143 3.33 -6.66 -9.62
C ILE A 143 1.95 -6.03 -9.43
N GLY A 144 1.65 -5.06 -10.27
CA GLY A 144 0.40 -4.32 -10.27
C GLY A 144 -0.70 -4.94 -11.13
N GLY A 145 -1.83 -4.25 -11.22
CA GLY A 145 -2.97 -4.69 -12.01
C GLY A 145 -2.79 -4.54 -13.53
N GLN A 146 -1.90 -3.66 -13.98
CA GLN A 146 -1.69 -3.35 -15.41
C GLN A 146 -0.22 -3.42 -15.82
N ASP A 147 0.72 -3.32 -14.89
CA ASP A 147 2.15 -3.34 -15.16
C ASP A 147 2.92 -4.14 -14.11
N MET A 148 4.16 -4.41 -14.44
CA MET A 148 5.14 -5.01 -13.53
C MET A 148 6.42 -4.18 -13.59
N LYS A 149 7.02 -3.94 -12.45
CA LYS A 149 8.29 -3.22 -12.33
C LYS A 149 9.30 -4.06 -11.53
N CYS A 150 10.55 -4.04 -11.98
CA CYS A 150 11.69 -4.51 -11.21
C CYS A 150 12.48 -3.27 -10.77
N ILE A 151 12.40 -2.96 -9.50
CA ILE A 151 13.06 -1.79 -8.91
C ILE A 151 14.35 -2.27 -8.26
N LYS A 152 15.48 -1.84 -8.82
CA LYS A 152 16.81 -2.14 -8.26
C LYS A 152 17.19 -1.05 -7.27
N ILE A 153 17.72 -1.46 -6.13
CA ILE A 153 18.21 -0.57 -5.10
C ILE A 153 19.72 -0.66 -5.02
N LYS A 154 20.40 0.47 -5.07
CA LYS A 154 21.85 0.55 -4.93
C LYS A 154 22.21 1.73 -4.03
N ASN A 155 23.01 1.48 -3.03
CA ASN A 155 23.42 2.51 -2.05
C ASN A 155 22.23 3.22 -1.42
N GLN A 156 21.18 2.50 -1.07
CA GLN A 156 19.93 3.02 -0.49
C GLN A 156 19.21 4.04 -1.41
N THR A 157 19.33 3.85 -2.71
CA THR A 157 18.67 4.70 -3.71
C THR A 157 18.10 3.80 -4.82
N VAL A 158 16.97 4.20 -5.38
CA VAL A 158 16.40 3.57 -6.58
C VAL A 158 17.33 3.86 -7.76
N ASP A 159 17.78 2.78 -8.47
CA ASP A 159 18.71 2.84 -9.60
C ASP A 159 17.96 2.89 -10.93
#